data_797ca6758aab7d3eb84ab12ba3ed98c2
#
_entry.id   797ca6758aab7d3eb84ab12ba3ed98c2
#
_cell.length_a   1.000
_cell.length_b   1.000
_cell.length_c   1.000
_cell.angle_alpha   90.00
_cell.angle_beta   90.00
_cell.angle_gamma   90.00
#
_symmetry.space_group_name_H-M   'P 1'
#
loop_
_entity.id
_entity.type
_entity.pdbx_description
1 polymer ?
#
loop_
_entity_poly.entity_id
_entity_poly.type
_entity_poly.pdbx_seq_one_letter_code
_entity_poly.pdbx_strand_id
1 'polypeptide(L)'
;FGIDLILPYLKNVTKLILIMLFFGLLVLYTFTTVIKAALPANVGDTLLSADMLWNIGNANSFGLRFIPEDIRYSGVQLHYHYLTELFAGAVAWLSGISAYNIVAFYMQPWVLVCVVYCLYKFGCTWFEDEIKAMLFTFSMFIFGCGSIWGCFLNGRSMFYNDNAKHIIT
;
A
#
# COMPACT_ATOMS: atom_id res chain seq x y z
N PHE A 1 -1.57 -46.09 -10.14
CA PHE A 1 -0.77 -45.60 -11.29
C PHE A 1 -1.26 -44.25 -11.85
N GLY A 2 -2.50 -43.83 -11.68
CA GLY A 2 -3.01 -42.54 -12.21
C GLY A 2 -2.88 -41.34 -11.28
N ILE A 3 -2.90 -41.54 -9.98
CA ILE A 3 -2.94 -40.46 -8.99
C ILE A 3 -1.60 -39.71 -8.89
N ASP A 4 -0.49 -40.43 -8.99
CA ASP A 4 0.87 -39.86 -8.90
C ASP A 4 1.21 -38.94 -10.08
N LEU A 5 0.56 -39.14 -11.22
CA LEU A 5 0.74 -38.32 -12.41
C LEU A 5 -0.15 -37.06 -12.39
N ILE A 6 -1.30 -37.14 -11.74
CA ILE A 6 -2.28 -36.06 -11.67
C ILE A 6 -1.93 -35.06 -10.57
N LEU A 7 -1.34 -35.53 -9.47
CA LEU A 7 -1.04 -34.71 -8.30
C LEU A 7 -0.11 -33.50 -8.59
N PRO A 8 1.02 -33.64 -9.30
CA PRO A 8 1.87 -32.50 -9.65
C PRO A 8 1.16 -31.51 -10.58
N TYR A 9 0.31 -32.00 -11.49
CA TYR A 9 -0.49 -31.13 -12.36
C TYR A 9 -1.48 -30.29 -11.56
N LEU A 10 -2.22 -30.91 -10.64
CA LEU A 10 -3.15 -30.21 -9.75
C LEU A 10 -2.44 -29.16 -8.89
N LYS A 11 -1.25 -29.48 -8.36
CA LYS A 11 -0.45 -28.50 -7.61
C LYS A 11 -0.08 -27.27 -8.45
N ASN A 12 0.33 -27.47 -9.70
CA ASN A 12 0.68 -26.35 -10.59
C ASN A 12 -0.53 -25.51 -10.97
N VAL A 13 -1.68 -26.14 -11.24
CA VAL A 13 -2.93 -25.43 -11.51
C VAL A 13 -3.39 -24.62 -10.29
N THR A 14 -3.31 -25.17 -9.09
CA THR A 14 -3.65 -24.47 -7.86
C THR A 14 -2.73 -23.26 -7.63
N LYS A 15 -1.42 -23.40 -7.86
CA LYS A 15 -0.48 -22.27 -7.79
C LYS A 15 -0.87 -21.17 -8.77
N LEU A 16 -1.14 -21.53 -10.02
CA LEU A 16 -1.53 -20.55 -11.04
C LEU A 16 -2.80 -19.79 -10.65
N ILE A 17 -3.82 -20.50 -10.16
CA ILE A 17 -5.07 -19.90 -9.70
C ILE A 17 -4.82 -18.91 -8.55
N LEU A 18 -4.01 -19.29 -7.55
CA LEU A 18 -3.68 -18.42 -6.41
C LEU A 18 -2.92 -17.18 -6.85
N ILE A 19 -1.97 -17.31 -7.78
CA ILE A 19 -1.24 -16.18 -8.36
C ILE A 19 -2.19 -15.23 -9.08
N MET A 20 -3.09 -15.76 -9.91
CA MET A 20 -4.07 -14.95 -10.65
C MET A 20 -5.05 -14.23 -9.71
N LEU A 21 -5.55 -14.91 -8.68
CA LEU A 21 -6.41 -14.31 -7.65
C LEU A 21 -5.68 -13.19 -6.92
N PHE A 22 -4.42 -13.43 -6.53
CA PHE A 22 -3.62 -12.43 -5.84
C PHE A 22 -3.35 -11.21 -6.71
N PHE A 23 -2.99 -11.43 -7.99
CA PHE A 23 -2.79 -10.34 -8.95
C PHE A 23 -4.09 -9.56 -9.19
N GLY A 24 -5.22 -10.26 -9.32
CA GLY A 24 -6.54 -9.62 -9.45
C GLY A 24 -6.90 -8.74 -8.24
N LEU A 25 -6.63 -9.20 -7.02
CA LEU A 25 -6.82 -8.42 -5.80
C LEU A 25 -5.88 -7.21 -5.73
N LEU A 26 -4.62 -7.36 -6.15
CA LEU A 26 -3.67 -6.26 -6.20
C LEU A 26 -4.12 -5.18 -7.19
N VAL A 27 -4.56 -5.59 -8.39
CA VAL A 27 -5.09 -4.67 -9.41
C VAL A 27 -6.34 -3.96 -8.88
N LEU A 28 -7.28 -4.69 -8.28
CA LEU A 28 -8.49 -4.12 -7.70
C LEU A 28 -8.17 -3.14 -6.57
N TYR A 29 -7.25 -3.49 -5.69
CA TYR A 29 -6.76 -2.60 -4.63
C TYR A 29 -6.16 -1.32 -5.21
N THR A 30 -5.24 -1.44 -6.15
CA THR A 30 -4.58 -0.30 -6.78
C THR A 30 -5.59 0.60 -7.48
N PHE A 31 -6.52 0.01 -8.25
CA PHE A 31 -7.54 0.77 -8.96
C PHE A 31 -8.49 1.50 -8.01
N THR A 32 -9.00 0.81 -6.99
CA THR A 32 -10.03 1.40 -6.10
C THR A 32 -9.46 2.39 -5.10
N THR A 33 -8.27 2.15 -4.56
CA THR A 33 -7.70 2.99 -3.51
C THR A 33 -6.82 4.10 -4.06
N VAL A 34 -5.95 3.80 -5.02
CA VAL A 34 -4.99 4.78 -5.53
C VAL A 34 -5.64 5.71 -6.54
N ILE A 35 -6.34 5.17 -7.54
CA ILE A 35 -6.90 5.99 -8.62
C ILE A 35 -8.10 6.82 -8.14
N LYS A 36 -9.04 6.22 -7.39
CA LYS A 36 -10.20 6.95 -6.89
C LYS A 36 -9.88 7.96 -5.79
N ALA A 37 -8.89 7.64 -4.94
CA ALA A 37 -8.54 8.52 -3.81
C ALA A 37 -7.68 9.72 -4.20
N ALA A 38 -7.01 9.68 -5.35
CA ALA A 38 -5.98 10.65 -5.67
C ALA A 38 -6.39 11.77 -6.63
N LEU A 39 -7.56 11.67 -7.27
CA LEU A 39 -8.06 12.70 -8.17
C LEU A 39 -9.24 13.43 -7.52
N PRO A 40 -9.04 14.64 -6.96
CA PRO A 40 -10.15 15.45 -6.47
C PRO A 40 -11.07 15.80 -7.65
N ALA A 41 -12.37 15.55 -7.49
CA ALA A 41 -13.37 15.82 -8.53
C ALA A 41 -13.67 17.32 -8.65
N ASN A 42 -13.53 18.08 -7.54
CA ASN A 42 -13.82 19.51 -7.49
C ASN A 42 -12.74 20.28 -6.74
N VAL A 43 -12.68 21.59 -6.97
CA VAL A 43 -11.80 22.51 -6.22
C VAL A 43 -12.26 22.53 -4.75
N GLY A 44 -11.36 22.19 -3.84
CA GLY A 44 -11.64 22.11 -2.40
C GLY A 44 -11.93 20.69 -1.89
N ASP A 45 -12.18 19.72 -2.77
CA ASP A 45 -12.25 18.31 -2.35
C ASP A 45 -10.84 17.79 -2.05
N THR A 46 -10.58 17.44 -0.80
CA THR A 46 -9.39 16.68 -0.44
C THR A 46 -9.77 15.22 -0.18
N LEU A 47 -9.44 14.36 -1.11
CA LEU A 47 -9.60 12.90 -0.93
C LEU A 47 -8.50 12.29 -0.08
N LEU A 48 -7.44 13.03 0.17
CA LEU A 48 -6.31 12.62 0.99
C LEU A 48 -6.56 12.96 2.45
N SER A 49 -6.21 12.04 3.35
CA SER A 49 -6.21 12.32 4.79
C SER A 49 -5.19 13.42 5.14
N ALA A 50 -5.43 14.14 6.24
CA ALA A 50 -4.49 15.14 6.75
C ALA A 50 -3.09 14.54 6.95
N ASP A 51 -3.00 13.29 7.43
CA ASP A 51 -1.73 12.59 7.63
C ASP A 51 -1.00 12.36 6.30
N MET A 52 -1.73 12.01 5.24
CA MET A 52 -1.10 11.82 3.92
C MET A 52 -0.59 13.13 3.35
N LEU A 53 -1.32 14.22 3.50
CA LEU A 53 -0.85 15.55 3.10
C LEU A 53 0.39 15.98 3.89
N TRP A 54 0.42 15.66 5.19
CA TRP A 54 1.58 15.90 6.03
C TRP A 54 2.80 15.07 5.59
N ASN A 55 2.61 13.78 5.29
CA ASN A 55 3.66 12.91 4.77
C ASN A 55 4.20 13.40 3.43
N ILE A 56 3.34 13.85 2.52
CA ILE A 56 3.73 14.44 1.23
C ILE A 56 4.56 15.71 1.45
N GLY A 57 4.12 16.60 2.35
CA GLY A 57 4.83 17.82 2.69
C GLY A 57 6.22 17.55 3.26
N ASN A 58 6.31 16.60 4.21
CA ASN A 58 7.60 16.16 4.76
C ASN A 58 8.50 15.54 3.69
N ALA A 59 7.97 14.64 2.86
CA ALA A 59 8.74 14.05 1.75
C ALA A 59 9.31 15.12 0.82
N ASN A 60 8.55 16.16 0.54
CA ASN A 60 9.00 17.28 -0.28
C ASN A 60 10.11 18.10 0.40
N SER A 61 10.06 18.27 1.72
CA SER A 61 11.08 19.00 2.48
C SER A 61 12.43 18.27 2.53
N PHE A 62 12.44 16.95 2.45
CA PHE A 62 13.69 16.15 2.34
C PHE A 62 14.46 16.39 1.04
N GLY A 63 13.82 16.78 -0.04
CA GLY A 63 14.47 17.18 -1.28
C GLY A 63 15.33 18.45 -1.14
N LEU A 64 15.11 19.23 -0.07
CA LEU A 64 15.79 20.49 0.18
C LEU A 64 16.84 20.40 1.29
N ARG A 65 16.65 19.53 2.29
CA ARG A 65 17.54 19.41 3.46
C ARG A 65 17.61 17.98 3.98
N PHE A 66 18.79 17.50 4.37
CA PHE A 66 18.99 16.14 4.91
C PHE A 66 18.27 15.94 6.27
N ILE A 67 18.16 16.97 7.11
CA ILE A 67 17.36 16.97 8.32
C ILE A 67 16.25 17.99 8.10
N PRO A 68 15.01 17.56 7.79
CA PRO A 68 13.93 18.48 7.50
C PRO A 68 13.41 19.15 8.76
N GLU A 69 12.88 20.35 8.60
CA GLU A 69 12.03 20.98 9.58
C GLU A 69 10.62 20.39 9.51
N ASP A 70 9.93 20.33 10.64
CA ASP A 70 8.51 19.96 10.65
C ASP A 70 7.72 21.01 9.88
N ILE A 71 7.03 20.62 8.83
CA ILE A 71 6.27 21.57 7.99
C ILE A 71 5.19 22.34 8.74
N ARG A 72 4.82 21.90 9.94
CA ARG A 72 3.85 22.56 10.83
C ARG A 72 4.48 23.67 11.69
N TYR A 73 5.80 23.59 11.93
CA TYR A 73 6.50 24.48 12.87
C TYR A 73 7.84 24.91 12.29
N SER A 74 7.91 26.15 11.81
CA SER A 74 9.14 26.72 11.26
C SER A 74 10.25 26.75 12.31
N GLY A 75 11.44 26.29 11.92
CA GLY A 75 12.63 26.26 12.77
C GLY A 75 12.67 25.06 13.74
N VAL A 76 11.68 24.20 13.77
CA VAL A 76 11.67 22.99 14.59
C VAL A 76 12.03 21.79 13.73
N GLN A 77 13.04 21.02 14.16
CA GLN A 77 13.41 19.78 13.46
C GLN A 77 12.29 18.73 13.57
N LEU A 78 12.15 17.94 12.52
CA LEU A 78 11.18 16.84 12.50
C LEU A 78 11.61 15.71 13.44
N HIS A 79 10.94 15.59 14.59
CA HIS A 79 11.13 14.53 15.59
C HIS A 79 10.07 13.45 15.49
N TYR A 80 9.88 12.87 14.31
CA TYR A 80 8.89 11.84 14.06
C TYR A 80 9.53 10.69 13.25
N HIS A 81 8.86 9.56 13.15
CA HIS A 81 9.33 8.48 12.26
C HIS A 81 9.17 8.95 10.81
N TYR A 82 10.28 9.23 10.17
CA TYR A 82 10.32 9.86 8.85
C TYR A 82 11.01 9.01 7.76
N LEU A 83 11.25 7.73 8.04
CA LEU A 83 11.97 6.88 7.08
C LEU A 83 11.22 6.74 5.75
N THR A 84 9.89 6.67 5.81
CA THR A 84 9.02 6.59 4.63
C THR A 84 9.08 7.86 3.79
N GLU A 85 9.01 9.01 4.44
CA GLU A 85 9.07 10.33 3.84
C GLU A 85 10.46 10.63 3.26
N LEU A 86 11.51 10.21 3.98
CA LEU A 86 12.89 10.29 3.49
C LEU A 86 13.06 9.46 2.21
N PHE A 87 12.56 8.22 2.20
CA PHE A 87 12.61 7.38 1.02
C PHE A 87 11.82 8.00 -0.14
N ALA A 88 10.61 8.49 0.12
CA ALA A 88 9.79 9.15 -0.90
C ALA A 88 10.46 10.42 -1.45
N GLY A 89 11.04 11.23 -0.57
CA GLY A 89 11.79 12.43 -0.96
C GLY A 89 13.03 12.11 -1.79
N ALA A 90 13.78 11.09 -1.41
CA ALA A 90 14.94 10.62 -2.17
C ALA A 90 14.56 10.12 -3.57
N VAL A 91 13.50 9.32 -3.65
CA VAL A 91 12.97 8.83 -4.94
C VAL A 91 12.47 10.01 -5.80
N ALA A 92 11.76 10.95 -5.21
CA ALA A 92 11.29 12.15 -5.91
C ALA A 92 12.46 12.96 -6.48
N TRP A 93 13.49 13.18 -5.67
CA TRP A 93 14.68 13.91 -6.09
C TRP A 93 15.46 13.20 -7.21
N LEU A 94 15.62 11.88 -7.12
CA LEU A 94 16.34 11.08 -8.12
C LEU A 94 15.58 10.94 -9.44
N SER A 95 14.24 10.79 -9.36
CA SER A 95 13.41 10.52 -10.54
C SER A 95 12.85 11.78 -11.22
N GLY A 96 12.88 12.93 -10.53
CA GLY A 96 12.17 14.14 -10.98
C GLY A 96 10.65 14.06 -10.88
N ILE A 97 10.09 12.97 -10.31
CA ILE A 97 8.65 12.82 -10.09
C ILE A 97 8.28 13.57 -8.80
N SER A 98 7.14 14.25 -8.77
CA SER A 98 6.73 14.99 -7.57
C SER A 98 6.54 14.05 -6.37
N ALA A 99 6.91 14.52 -5.16
CA ALA A 99 6.72 13.77 -3.92
C ALA A 99 5.24 13.37 -3.71
N TYR A 100 4.30 14.20 -4.17
CA TYR A 100 2.88 13.88 -4.20
C TYR A 100 2.60 12.58 -4.96
N ASN A 101 3.08 12.46 -6.20
CA ASN A 101 2.87 11.27 -7.01
C ASN A 101 3.56 10.04 -6.42
N ILE A 102 4.76 10.22 -5.85
CA ILE A 102 5.47 9.11 -5.19
C ILE A 102 4.66 8.58 -4.02
N VAL A 103 4.25 9.44 -3.09
CA VAL A 103 3.55 9.03 -1.86
C VAL A 103 2.14 8.53 -2.17
N ALA A 104 1.37 9.26 -2.99
CA ALA A 104 -0.04 8.96 -3.23
C ALA A 104 -0.25 7.75 -4.17
N PHE A 105 0.62 7.56 -5.16
CA PHE A 105 0.39 6.55 -6.21
C PHE A 105 1.39 5.41 -6.22
N TYR A 106 2.68 5.69 -6.12
CA TYR A 106 3.70 4.67 -6.35
C TYR A 106 4.08 3.88 -5.10
N MET A 107 4.16 4.55 -3.94
CA MET A 107 4.60 3.88 -2.71
C MET A 107 3.61 2.84 -2.20
N GLN A 108 2.33 3.11 -2.24
CA GLN A 108 1.30 2.22 -1.69
C GLN A 108 1.31 0.84 -2.36
N PRO A 109 1.24 0.71 -3.71
CA PRO A 109 1.34 -0.58 -4.37
C PRO A 109 2.69 -1.26 -4.13
N TRP A 110 3.77 -0.49 -4.10
CA TRP A 110 5.11 -1.03 -3.88
C TRP A 110 5.26 -1.64 -2.49
N VAL A 111 4.85 -0.92 -1.44
CA VAL A 111 4.86 -1.42 -0.06
C VAL A 111 4.01 -2.68 0.05
N LEU A 112 2.83 -2.69 -0.57
CA LEU A 112 1.96 -3.87 -0.57
C LEU A 112 2.66 -5.09 -1.19
N VAL A 113 3.30 -4.94 -2.35
CA VAL A 113 4.07 -6.02 -2.98
C VAL A 113 5.19 -6.52 -2.07
N CYS A 114 5.92 -5.61 -1.41
CA CYS A 114 6.96 -6.00 -0.45
C CYS A 114 6.40 -6.78 0.74
N VAL A 115 5.30 -6.32 1.34
CA VAL A 115 4.65 -7.01 2.46
C VAL A 115 4.20 -8.41 2.06
N VAL A 116 3.55 -8.53 0.90
CA VAL A 116 3.11 -9.82 0.37
C VAL A 116 4.28 -10.76 0.14
N TYR A 117 5.34 -10.27 -0.48
CA TYR A 117 6.55 -11.06 -0.70
C TYR A 117 7.17 -11.54 0.62
N CYS A 118 7.26 -10.66 1.63
CA CYS A 118 7.76 -11.03 2.95
C CYS A 118 6.88 -12.08 3.63
N LEU A 119 5.55 -11.93 3.58
CA LEU A 119 4.61 -12.92 4.13
C LEU A 119 4.73 -14.26 3.41
N TYR A 120 4.87 -14.25 2.09
CA TYR A 120 5.07 -15.47 1.32
C TYR A 120 6.39 -16.17 1.69
N LYS A 121 7.49 -15.43 1.79
CA LYS A 121 8.78 -15.98 2.20
C LYS A 121 8.76 -16.54 3.62
N PHE A 122 8.12 -15.83 4.55
CA PHE A 122 7.89 -16.30 5.90
C PHE A 122 7.08 -17.60 5.89
N GLY A 123 5.99 -17.65 5.13
CA GLY A 123 5.16 -18.83 4.97
C GLY A 123 5.93 -20.03 4.41
N CYS A 124 6.77 -19.81 3.39
CA CYS A 124 7.62 -20.86 2.84
C CYS A 124 8.57 -21.47 3.88
N THR A 125 9.16 -20.63 4.72
CA THR A 125 10.06 -21.10 5.80
C THR A 125 9.30 -21.84 6.89
N TRP A 126 8.09 -21.39 7.22
CA TRP A 126 7.28 -21.97 8.29
C TRP A 126 6.60 -23.28 7.92
N PHE A 127 6.03 -23.36 6.72
CA PHE A 127 5.22 -24.50 6.29
C PHE A 127 5.98 -25.53 5.45
N GLU A 128 7.18 -25.20 4.96
CA GLU A 128 7.98 -26.04 4.05
C GLU A 128 7.21 -26.52 2.79
N ASP A 129 6.10 -25.84 2.46
CA ASP A 129 5.21 -26.12 1.32
C ASP A 129 4.74 -24.81 0.70
N GLU A 130 5.01 -24.64 -0.59
CA GLU A 130 4.70 -23.40 -1.31
C GLU A 130 3.20 -23.11 -1.37
N ILE A 131 2.35 -24.14 -1.52
CA ILE A 131 0.89 -23.95 -1.59
C ILE A 131 0.36 -23.48 -0.24
N LYS A 132 0.83 -24.08 0.85
CA LYS A 132 0.45 -23.63 2.21
C LYS A 132 0.94 -22.21 2.48
N ALA A 133 2.15 -21.86 2.04
CA ALA A 133 2.69 -20.50 2.13
C ALA A 133 1.83 -19.50 1.35
N MET A 134 1.40 -19.84 0.13
CA MET A 134 0.52 -19.00 -0.67
C MET A 134 -0.85 -18.84 -0.03
N LEU A 135 -1.46 -19.90 0.47
CA LEU A 135 -2.74 -19.86 1.19
C LEU A 135 -2.64 -19.03 2.47
N PHE A 136 -1.55 -19.18 3.22
CA PHE A 136 -1.28 -18.35 4.40
C PHE A 136 -1.18 -16.88 4.01
N THR A 137 -0.39 -16.53 3.01
CA THR A 137 -0.22 -15.15 2.52
C THR A 137 -1.56 -14.56 2.10
N PHE A 138 -2.35 -15.31 1.34
CA PHE A 138 -3.67 -14.91 0.89
C PHE A 138 -4.63 -14.69 2.07
N SER A 139 -4.62 -15.60 3.04
CA SER A 139 -5.43 -15.48 4.26
C SER A 139 -5.04 -14.24 5.08
N MET A 140 -3.75 -14.00 5.27
CA MET A 140 -3.26 -12.81 5.99
C MET A 140 -3.61 -11.52 5.25
N PHE A 141 -3.59 -11.53 3.91
CA PHE A 141 -4.00 -10.39 3.12
C PHE A 141 -5.51 -10.11 3.23
N ILE A 142 -6.34 -11.14 3.18
CA ILE A 142 -7.80 -10.98 3.24
C ILE A 142 -8.27 -10.69 4.66
N PHE A 143 -7.79 -11.44 5.64
CA PHE A 143 -8.30 -11.39 7.02
C PHE A 143 -7.49 -10.46 7.92
N GLY A 144 -6.20 -10.28 7.65
CA GLY A 144 -5.32 -9.43 8.44
C GLY A 144 -5.57 -7.93 8.23
N CYS A 145 -6.10 -7.54 7.07
CA CYS A 145 -6.51 -6.18 6.79
C CYS A 145 -8.02 -6.03 7.04
N GLY A 146 -8.44 -5.90 8.30
CA GLY A 146 -9.86 -5.68 8.65
C GLY A 146 -10.52 -4.53 7.88
N SER A 147 -9.73 -3.59 7.40
CA SER A 147 -10.13 -2.51 6.50
C SER A 147 -10.57 -2.98 5.11
N ILE A 148 -10.08 -4.11 4.57
CA ILE A 148 -10.52 -4.62 3.26
C ILE A 148 -12.00 -4.99 3.32
N TRP A 149 -12.40 -5.71 4.34
CA TRP A 149 -13.80 -6.09 4.55
C TRP A 149 -14.68 -4.88 4.85
N GLY A 150 -14.17 -3.93 5.64
CA GLY A 150 -14.86 -2.65 5.89
C GLY A 150 -15.12 -1.87 4.62
N CYS A 151 -14.17 -1.87 3.68
CA CYS A 151 -14.31 -1.22 2.39
C CYS A 151 -15.30 -1.93 1.47
N PHE A 152 -15.25 -3.25 1.42
CA PHE A 152 -16.17 -4.05 0.62
C PHE A 152 -17.62 -3.92 1.12
N LEU A 153 -17.82 -4.02 2.45
CA LEU A 153 -19.17 -4.01 3.05
C LEU A 153 -19.77 -2.61 3.10
N ASN A 154 -18.97 -1.57 3.23
CA ASN A 154 -19.47 -0.20 3.40
C ASN A 154 -19.29 0.68 2.14
N GLY A 155 -18.71 0.15 1.06
CA GLY A 155 -18.41 0.92 -0.16
C GLY A 155 -17.44 2.08 0.04
N ARG A 156 -16.71 2.11 1.17
CA ARG A 156 -15.76 3.17 1.53
C ARG A 156 -14.36 2.80 1.06
N SER A 157 -13.59 3.78 0.61
CA SER A 157 -12.17 3.52 0.31
C SER A 157 -11.40 3.24 1.61
N MET A 158 -10.37 2.38 1.55
CA MET A 158 -9.53 2.02 2.71
C MET A 158 -8.92 3.21 3.45
N PHE A 159 -8.80 4.35 2.79
CA PHE A 159 -8.18 5.57 3.30
C PHE A 159 -9.17 6.72 3.49
N TYR A 160 -10.46 6.46 3.32
CA TYR A 160 -11.47 7.48 3.52
C TYR A 160 -11.72 7.67 5.02
N ASN A 161 -11.14 8.72 5.58
CA ASN A 161 -11.43 9.15 6.94
C ASN A 161 -12.61 10.14 6.88
N ASP A 162 -13.77 9.74 7.41
CA ASP A 162 -14.97 10.61 7.52
C ASP A 162 -14.68 11.93 8.30
N ASN A 163 -13.60 11.96 9.08
CA ASN A 163 -13.19 13.13 9.84
C ASN A 163 -12.66 14.28 8.96
N ALA A 164 -12.32 14.03 7.70
CA ALA A 164 -11.89 15.10 6.79
C ALA A 164 -13.02 16.06 6.40
N LYS A 165 -14.28 15.64 6.53
CA LYS A 165 -15.44 16.52 6.27
C LYS A 165 -15.67 17.59 7.33
N HIS A 166 -15.14 17.43 8.53
CA HIS A 166 -15.38 18.34 9.66
C HIS A 166 -14.30 19.42 9.85
N ILE A 167 -13.26 19.44 9.02
CA ILE A 167 -12.16 20.42 9.17
C ILE A 167 -12.38 21.67 8.29
N ILE A 168 -13.37 21.69 7.42
CA ILE A 168 -13.62 22.78 6.45
C ILE A 168 -15.03 23.39 6.63
N THR A 169 -15.56 23.42 7.84
CA THR A 169 -16.63 24.33 8.23
C THR A 169 -16.08 25.26 9.32
#